data_352d8abebcbe54749dd297bafb5fa0ec
#
_entry.id   352d8abebcbe54749dd297bafb5fa0ec
#
_cell.length_a   1.000
_cell.length_b   1.000
_cell.length_c   1.000
_cell.angle_alpha   90.00
_cell.angle_beta   90.00
_cell.angle_gamma   90.00
#
_symmetry.space_group_name_H-M   'P 1'
#
loop_
_entity.id
_entity.type
_entity.pdbx_description
1 polymer ?
#
loop_
_entity_poly.entity_id
_entity_poly.type
_entity_poly.pdbx_seq_one_letter_code
_entity_poly.pdbx_strand_id
1 'polypeptide(L)'
;MFLKKMNRFLSRIPVSIRVTVWFSSVIVILFLIILSSLILIEDKVVNDLSQKELVEAVEEIYEDPEKFENFNDGIYYIKYNEQNEIIAGKFPKDFDIALAFSIEDINIYQVENKKFLYYDTRLQDEDDWIRGIYPLGKVQKEIETFWNIAIALSVLFIIFVVIVGYRIIKNAFKPVKQISNTALEIKRSKDFSNRIELEDSNDDEIHKMASTFNEMLDTVEEVFIHEKQFSSDVSHELRTPITVILAQSDYALQYSDTFEEAKESLEVINRHAKRMTNLINQIMELSKLERQKEIEKEKINLSNIVLQLLGDYKPLLESKNLNLVYNVEKDLRIQGNKIMLERVFLNILMNAVKFTKTNIEVSLTREDKTAVLKIRDDGIGISEENKKFIWERFFQVNDSRNKEENKGSGLGLSMVKKIVDLHSATIDLESELEQGTCFTIKFNMQ
;
A
#
# COMPACT_ATOMS: atom_id res chain seq x y z
N MET A 1 -35.10 -7.23 7.48
CA MET A 1 -35.12 -7.38 6.02
C MET A 1 -34.75 -6.08 5.30
N PHE A 2 -35.21 -4.91 5.75
CA PHE A 2 -34.95 -3.58 5.19
C PHE A 2 -33.44 -3.20 5.19
N LEU A 3 -32.73 -3.37 6.29
CA LEU A 3 -31.28 -3.09 6.43
C LEU A 3 -30.42 -3.95 5.50
N LYS A 4 -30.75 -5.20 5.24
CA LYS A 4 -30.04 -6.06 4.27
C LYS A 4 -30.24 -5.64 2.81
N LYS A 5 -31.43 -5.14 2.46
CA LYS A 5 -31.71 -4.58 1.12
C LYS A 5 -30.99 -3.24 0.90
N MET A 6 -30.95 -2.39 1.92
CA MET A 6 -30.26 -1.12 1.91
C MET A 6 -28.75 -1.31 1.78
N ASN A 7 -28.14 -2.27 2.51
CA ASN A 7 -26.72 -2.61 2.37
C ASN A 7 -26.36 -3.14 0.97
N ARG A 8 -27.24 -3.93 0.33
CA ARG A 8 -27.02 -4.39 -1.05
C ARG A 8 -27.15 -3.26 -2.09
N PHE A 9 -28.02 -2.27 -1.85
CA PHE A 9 -28.14 -1.10 -2.73
C PHE A 9 -26.92 -0.18 -2.57
N LEU A 10 -26.51 0.09 -1.33
CA LEU A 10 -25.33 0.89 -1.00
C LEU A 10 -24.02 0.26 -1.51
N SER A 11 -23.92 -1.07 -1.59
CA SER A 11 -22.72 -1.75 -2.11
C SER A 11 -22.49 -1.54 -3.62
N ARG A 12 -23.49 -1.11 -4.37
CA ARG A 12 -23.39 -0.80 -5.81
C ARG A 12 -22.98 0.65 -6.10
N ILE A 13 -23.05 1.52 -5.09
CA ILE A 13 -22.72 2.94 -5.21
C ILE A 13 -21.20 3.12 -4.99
N PRO A 14 -20.51 3.92 -5.81
CA PRO A 14 -19.11 4.26 -5.60
C PRO A 14 -18.83 4.72 -4.16
N VAL A 15 -17.68 4.31 -3.62
CA VAL A 15 -17.28 4.63 -2.24
C VAL A 15 -17.27 6.15 -2.01
N SER A 16 -16.82 6.93 -2.99
CA SER A 16 -16.82 8.40 -2.93
C SER A 16 -18.20 8.98 -2.65
N ILE A 17 -19.24 8.48 -3.33
CA ILE A 17 -20.62 8.94 -3.12
C ILE A 17 -21.12 8.53 -1.73
N ARG A 18 -20.84 7.30 -1.29
CA ARG A 18 -21.25 6.86 0.05
C ARG A 18 -20.65 7.70 1.16
N VAL A 19 -19.35 7.96 1.06
CA VAL A 19 -18.65 8.80 2.05
C VAL A 19 -19.17 10.23 2.01
N THR A 20 -19.41 10.79 0.82
CA THR A 20 -20.02 12.14 0.69
C THR A 20 -21.38 12.21 1.36
N VAL A 21 -22.27 11.25 1.06
CA VAL A 21 -23.62 11.23 1.66
C VAL A 21 -23.55 11.11 3.18
N TRP A 22 -22.69 10.22 3.69
CA TRP A 22 -22.54 10.05 5.14
C TRP A 22 -22.00 11.30 5.81
N PHE A 23 -20.92 11.89 5.29
CA PHE A 23 -20.31 13.10 5.82
C PHE A 23 -21.27 14.31 5.75
N SER A 24 -21.92 14.51 4.59
CA SER A 24 -22.89 15.58 4.43
C SER A 24 -24.11 15.41 5.34
N SER A 25 -24.57 14.17 5.55
CA SER A 25 -25.69 13.92 6.47
C SER A 25 -25.36 14.27 7.92
N VAL A 26 -24.13 13.97 8.37
CA VAL A 26 -23.69 14.36 9.73
C VAL A 26 -23.66 15.88 9.90
N ILE A 27 -23.12 16.61 8.92
CA ILE A 27 -23.08 18.07 8.96
C ILE A 27 -24.48 18.66 8.93
N VAL A 28 -25.37 18.15 8.09
CA VAL A 28 -26.77 18.60 8.01
C VAL A 28 -27.50 18.35 9.32
N ILE A 29 -27.33 17.18 9.96
CA ILE A 29 -27.94 16.89 11.24
C ILE A 29 -27.44 17.84 12.33
N LEU A 30 -26.13 18.08 12.43
CA LEU A 30 -25.56 19.03 13.37
C LEU A 30 -26.11 20.45 13.13
N PHE A 31 -26.19 20.87 11.88
CA PHE A 31 -26.75 22.17 11.51
C PHE A 31 -28.22 22.29 11.92
N LEU A 32 -29.03 21.27 11.69
CA LEU A 32 -30.44 21.23 12.11
C LEU A 32 -30.60 21.26 13.64
N ILE A 33 -29.72 20.60 14.38
CA ILE A 33 -29.72 20.67 15.84
C ILE A 33 -29.43 22.08 16.32
N ILE A 34 -28.44 22.76 15.75
CA ILE A 34 -28.09 24.15 16.09
C ILE A 34 -29.27 25.08 15.76
N LEU A 35 -29.86 24.94 14.59
CA LEU A 35 -30.99 25.72 14.17
C LEU A 35 -32.20 25.54 15.11
N SER A 36 -32.52 24.30 15.46
CA SER A 36 -33.57 23.97 16.41
C SER A 36 -33.32 24.56 17.81
N SER A 37 -32.05 24.51 18.25
CA SER A 37 -31.67 25.11 19.54
C SER A 37 -31.86 26.64 19.54
N LEU A 38 -31.52 27.30 18.44
CA LEU A 38 -31.74 28.75 18.33
C LEU A 38 -33.21 29.13 18.39
N ILE A 39 -34.09 28.35 17.72
CA ILE A 39 -35.55 28.57 17.79
C ILE A 39 -36.07 28.45 19.24
N LEU A 40 -35.60 27.41 19.98
CA LEU A 40 -36.04 27.21 21.37
C LEU A 40 -35.55 28.29 22.34
N ILE A 41 -34.40 28.89 22.07
CA ILE A 41 -33.84 29.97 22.90
C ILE A 41 -34.49 31.30 22.61
N GLU A 42 -34.85 31.56 21.35
CA GLU A 42 -35.41 32.81 20.88
C GLU A 42 -36.65 33.22 21.64
N ASP A 43 -37.68 32.37 21.72
CA ASP A 43 -38.93 32.65 22.41
C ASP A 43 -38.71 33.10 23.87
N LYS A 44 -37.72 32.48 24.55
CA LYS A 44 -37.39 32.81 25.91
C LYS A 44 -36.68 34.17 26.03
N VAL A 45 -35.63 34.36 25.21
CA VAL A 45 -34.80 35.57 25.25
C VAL A 45 -35.59 36.82 24.88
N VAL A 46 -36.41 36.72 23.83
CA VAL A 46 -37.25 37.87 23.38
C VAL A 46 -38.27 38.24 24.46
N ASN A 47 -38.91 37.23 25.08
CA ASN A 47 -39.92 37.48 26.11
C ASN A 47 -39.28 38.09 27.35
N ASP A 48 -38.14 37.56 27.82
CA ASP A 48 -37.41 38.07 28.99
C ASP A 48 -36.90 39.52 28.78
N LEU A 49 -36.35 39.80 27.55
CA LEU A 49 -35.89 41.16 27.22
C LEU A 49 -37.03 42.17 27.15
N SER A 50 -38.13 41.81 26.45
CA SER A 50 -39.27 42.69 26.32
C SER A 50 -39.95 42.98 27.65
N GLN A 51 -39.98 41.99 28.55
CA GLN A 51 -40.47 42.18 29.92
C GLN A 51 -39.58 43.15 30.71
N LYS A 52 -38.27 43.00 30.61
CA LYS A 52 -37.31 43.85 31.30
C LYS A 52 -37.39 45.30 30.80
N GLU A 53 -37.41 45.49 29.46
CA GLU A 53 -37.59 46.84 28.86
C GLU A 53 -38.86 47.50 29.31
N LEU A 54 -39.99 46.76 29.36
CA LEU A 54 -41.26 47.30 29.80
C LEU A 54 -41.24 47.76 31.27
N VAL A 55 -40.66 46.92 32.17
CA VAL A 55 -40.57 47.26 33.58
C VAL A 55 -39.66 48.47 33.80
N GLU A 56 -38.45 48.45 33.24
CA GLU A 56 -37.50 49.55 33.37
C GLU A 56 -38.11 50.89 32.86
N ALA A 57 -38.84 50.86 31.76
CA ALA A 57 -39.45 52.05 31.19
C ALA A 57 -40.62 52.58 32.02
N VAL A 58 -41.39 51.72 32.67
CA VAL A 58 -42.48 52.13 33.58
C VAL A 58 -41.91 52.60 34.93
N GLU A 59 -40.87 51.97 35.44
CA GLU A 59 -40.19 52.39 36.67
C GLU A 59 -39.48 53.74 36.49
N GLU A 60 -38.95 54.06 35.29
CA GLU A 60 -38.39 55.38 35.01
C GLU A 60 -39.45 56.49 35.17
N ILE A 61 -40.69 56.24 34.73
CA ILE A 61 -41.78 57.18 34.91
C ILE A 61 -42.29 57.25 36.35
N TYR A 62 -42.18 56.08 37.09
CA TYR A 62 -42.52 56.05 38.50
C TYR A 62 -41.56 56.89 39.34
N GLU A 63 -40.24 56.87 39.01
CA GLU A 63 -39.23 57.68 39.71
C GLU A 63 -39.30 59.16 39.33
N ASP A 64 -39.64 59.47 38.10
CA ASP A 64 -39.76 60.85 37.60
C ASP A 64 -41.02 61.03 36.73
N PRO A 65 -42.18 61.41 37.35
CA PRO A 65 -43.44 61.61 36.62
C PRO A 65 -43.42 62.67 35.53
N GLU A 66 -42.43 63.58 35.52
CA GLU A 66 -42.29 64.59 34.48
C GLU A 66 -41.84 63.97 33.12
N LYS A 67 -41.23 62.76 33.15
CA LYS A 67 -40.85 61.95 31.99
C LYS A 67 -42.02 61.25 31.29
N PHE A 68 -43.25 61.39 31.82
CA PHE A 68 -44.39 60.73 31.22
C PHE A 68 -44.60 61.20 29.77
N GLU A 69 -44.47 60.23 28.86
CA GLU A 69 -44.78 60.37 27.43
C GLU A 69 -45.87 59.38 27.05
N ASN A 70 -46.71 59.73 26.08
CA ASN A 70 -47.82 58.88 25.63
C ASN A 70 -47.29 57.61 24.88
N PHE A 71 -46.08 57.72 24.34
CA PHE A 71 -45.43 56.64 23.58
C PHE A 71 -43.92 56.90 23.53
N ASN A 72 -43.10 55.94 23.96
CA ASN A 72 -41.66 55.99 23.84
C ASN A 72 -41.10 54.59 23.62
N ASP A 73 -40.10 54.45 22.72
CA ASP A 73 -39.38 53.22 22.39
C ASP A 73 -40.24 51.96 22.14
N GLY A 74 -41.43 52.16 21.54
CA GLY A 74 -42.37 51.10 21.22
C GLY A 74 -43.36 50.77 22.34
N ILE A 75 -43.21 51.39 23.49
CA ILE A 75 -44.09 51.23 24.65
C ILE A 75 -45.16 52.36 24.65
N TYR A 76 -46.37 51.96 24.89
CA TYR A 76 -47.48 52.87 25.07
C TYR A 76 -47.72 53.02 26.55
N TYR A 77 -48.02 54.25 26.98
CA TYR A 77 -48.28 54.54 28.41
C TYR A 77 -49.64 55.16 28.55
N ILE A 78 -50.37 54.73 29.59
CA ILE A 78 -51.69 55.27 29.99
C ILE A 78 -51.60 55.62 31.48
N LYS A 79 -52.05 56.85 31.78
CA LYS A 79 -52.22 57.30 33.16
C LYS A 79 -53.73 57.32 33.52
N TYR A 80 -54.04 56.70 34.64
CA TYR A 80 -55.42 56.61 35.16
C TYR A 80 -55.49 57.30 36.53
N ASN A 81 -56.69 57.91 36.82
CA ASN A 81 -56.99 58.47 38.14
C ASN A 81 -57.43 57.39 39.14
N GLU A 82 -57.71 57.79 40.40
CA GLU A 82 -58.23 56.88 41.43
C GLU A 82 -59.54 56.19 41.04
N GLN A 83 -60.33 56.78 40.16
CA GLN A 83 -61.62 56.26 39.69
C GLN A 83 -61.45 55.35 38.42
N ASN A 84 -60.21 55.01 38.07
CA ASN A 84 -59.84 54.21 36.90
C ASN A 84 -60.22 54.87 35.57
N GLU A 85 -60.36 56.23 35.51
CA GLU A 85 -60.58 56.97 34.31
C GLU A 85 -59.24 57.42 33.67
N ILE A 86 -59.11 57.37 32.37
CA ILE A 86 -57.89 57.77 31.66
C ILE A 86 -57.70 59.26 31.71
N ILE A 87 -56.61 59.70 32.31
CA ILE A 87 -56.24 61.12 32.40
C ILE A 87 -55.41 61.51 31.18
N ALA A 88 -54.46 60.68 30.81
CA ALA A 88 -53.50 60.86 29.69
C ALA A 88 -53.04 59.58 29.12
N GLY A 89 -52.47 59.58 27.91
CA GLY A 89 -51.78 58.41 27.32
C GLY A 89 -52.35 58.01 25.95
N LYS A 90 -51.71 56.97 25.40
CA LYS A 90 -52.13 56.30 24.19
C LYS A 90 -52.02 54.77 24.38
N PHE A 91 -52.81 54.05 23.65
CA PHE A 91 -52.79 52.60 23.66
C PHE A 91 -52.95 52.04 22.24
N PRO A 92 -52.47 50.82 21.99
CA PRO A 92 -52.65 50.11 20.74
C PRO A 92 -54.15 49.87 20.47
N LYS A 93 -54.56 49.96 19.22
CA LYS A 93 -55.99 49.91 18.77
C LYS A 93 -56.72 48.63 19.22
N ASP A 94 -56.00 47.54 19.39
CA ASP A 94 -56.56 46.21 19.72
C ASP A 94 -56.36 45.83 21.19
N PHE A 95 -55.85 46.74 22.02
CA PHE A 95 -55.67 46.50 23.46
C PHE A 95 -56.92 46.84 24.26
N ASP A 96 -57.35 45.96 25.11
CA ASP A 96 -58.50 46.23 26.00
C ASP A 96 -58.08 47.06 27.22
N ILE A 97 -58.53 48.26 27.29
CA ILE A 97 -58.23 49.20 28.36
C ILE A 97 -58.97 48.89 29.66
N ALA A 98 -60.00 48.02 29.63
CA ALA A 98 -60.81 47.64 30.78
C ALA A 98 -60.19 46.49 31.60
N LEU A 99 -59.00 46.03 31.25
CA LEU A 99 -58.30 45.02 32.01
C LEU A 99 -58.02 45.44 33.46
N ALA A 100 -58.29 44.57 34.41
CA ALA A 100 -58.01 44.82 35.84
C ALA A 100 -56.55 45.18 36.06
N PHE A 101 -56.28 46.08 37.01
CA PHE A 101 -54.91 46.39 37.40
C PHE A 101 -54.29 45.25 38.16
N SER A 102 -53.04 44.97 37.90
CA SER A 102 -52.21 43.97 38.56
C SER A 102 -50.96 44.67 39.07
N ILE A 103 -50.82 44.81 40.35
CA ILE A 103 -49.71 45.53 40.98
C ILE A 103 -48.41 44.75 40.81
N GLU A 104 -47.40 45.39 40.18
CA GLU A 104 -46.03 44.87 40.05
C GLU A 104 -45.88 43.51 39.35
N ASP A 105 -46.94 43.03 38.69
CA ASP A 105 -46.90 41.83 37.86
C ASP A 105 -46.92 42.16 36.38
N ILE A 106 -46.06 41.47 35.61
CA ILE A 106 -46.09 41.56 34.17
C ILE A 106 -47.16 40.61 33.64
N ASN A 107 -48.10 41.15 32.89
CA ASN A 107 -49.20 40.38 32.37
C ASN A 107 -49.16 40.30 30.86
N ILE A 108 -49.66 39.21 30.32
CA ILE A 108 -49.77 38.97 28.89
C ILE A 108 -51.26 39.08 28.49
N TYR A 109 -51.59 40.01 27.62
CA TYR A 109 -52.88 40.08 27.00
C TYR A 109 -52.81 39.64 25.55
N GLN A 110 -53.65 38.69 25.17
CA GLN A 110 -53.72 38.18 23.79
C GLN A 110 -55.10 38.35 23.21
N VAL A 111 -55.15 39.01 22.07
CA VAL A 111 -56.37 39.16 21.28
C VAL A 111 -56.08 38.76 19.85
N GLU A 112 -56.89 37.82 19.31
CA GLU A 112 -56.66 37.23 17.99
C GLU A 112 -55.21 36.73 17.83
N ASN A 113 -54.44 37.31 16.94
CA ASN A 113 -53.04 36.94 16.65
C ASN A 113 -52.04 37.97 17.21
N LYS A 114 -52.49 38.91 18.09
CA LYS A 114 -51.64 39.94 18.68
C LYS A 114 -51.44 39.67 20.16
N LYS A 115 -50.19 39.78 20.59
CA LYS A 115 -49.80 39.66 21.99
C LYS A 115 -49.26 40.98 22.48
N PHE A 116 -49.69 41.35 23.69
CA PHE A 116 -49.27 42.57 24.37
C PHE A 116 -48.76 42.18 25.76
N LEU A 117 -47.61 42.73 26.14
CA LEU A 117 -47.16 42.74 27.51
C LEU A 117 -47.69 44.01 28.13
N TYR A 118 -48.18 43.95 29.35
CA TYR A 118 -48.49 45.14 30.10
C TYR A 118 -48.03 45.01 31.58
N TYR A 119 -47.66 46.17 32.12
CA TYR A 119 -47.17 46.30 33.49
C TYR A 119 -47.81 47.53 34.12
N ASP A 120 -48.32 47.35 35.34
CA ASP A 120 -49.04 48.38 36.07
C ASP A 120 -48.27 48.75 37.34
N THR A 121 -48.14 50.08 37.59
CA THR A 121 -47.59 50.60 38.85
C THR A 121 -48.37 51.78 39.34
N ARG A 122 -48.38 52.01 40.66
CA ARG A 122 -49.09 53.16 41.28
C ARG A 122 -48.08 54.25 41.61
N LEU A 123 -48.37 55.51 41.25
CA LEU A 123 -47.48 56.64 41.53
C LEU A 123 -47.46 56.93 43.05
N GLN A 124 -46.29 57.35 43.59
CA GLN A 124 -46.12 57.60 45.03
C GLN A 124 -46.81 58.85 45.56
N ASP A 125 -46.85 59.90 44.75
CA ASP A 125 -47.36 61.20 45.20
C ASP A 125 -48.79 61.49 44.76
N GLU A 126 -49.33 60.69 43.86
CA GLU A 126 -50.72 60.84 43.35
C GLU A 126 -51.29 59.38 43.39
N ASP A 127 -52.54 59.23 43.86
CA ASP A 127 -53.21 57.92 43.85
C ASP A 127 -53.56 57.45 42.41
N ASP A 128 -52.73 57.89 41.45
CA ASP A 128 -52.85 57.60 40.02
C ASP A 128 -52.12 56.34 39.63
N TRP A 129 -52.56 55.68 38.57
CA TRP A 129 -51.93 54.47 38.00
C TRP A 129 -51.29 54.76 36.67
N ILE A 130 -50.11 54.05 36.42
CA ILE A 130 -49.49 54.02 35.12
C ILE A 130 -49.52 52.58 34.62
N ARG A 131 -49.99 52.44 33.37
CA ARG A 131 -49.93 51.21 32.62
C ARG A 131 -48.99 51.36 31.43
N GLY A 132 -47.91 50.61 31.42
CA GLY A 132 -47.08 50.43 30.20
C GLY A 132 -47.61 49.27 29.38
N ILE A 133 -47.64 49.41 28.07
CA ILE A 133 -48.11 48.38 27.12
C ILE A 133 -47.09 48.22 26.00
N TYR A 134 -46.52 47.02 25.86
CA TYR A 134 -45.56 46.65 24.86
C TYR A 134 -46.19 45.68 23.85
N PRO A 135 -46.47 46.13 22.58
CA PRO A 135 -47.02 45.27 21.56
C PRO A 135 -45.93 44.38 20.94
N LEU A 136 -45.97 43.07 21.19
CA LEU A 136 -45.01 42.10 20.66
C LEU A 136 -45.10 41.86 19.16
N GLY A 137 -46.14 42.35 18.49
CA GLY A 137 -46.40 42.09 17.08
C GLY A 137 -45.38 42.67 16.09
N LYS A 138 -44.67 43.75 16.47
CA LYS A 138 -43.58 44.31 15.63
C LYS A 138 -42.34 43.47 15.70
N VAL A 139 -41.94 43.08 16.90
CA VAL A 139 -40.81 42.19 17.16
C VAL A 139 -41.04 40.83 16.51
N GLN A 140 -42.24 40.31 16.62
CA GLN A 140 -42.61 39.02 16.02
C GLN A 140 -42.51 39.02 14.47
N LYS A 141 -42.82 40.12 13.81
CA LYS A 141 -42.68 40.26 12.35
C LYS A 141 -41.22 40.38 11.88
N GLU A 142 -40.39 41.06 12.66
CA GLU A 142 -38.92 41.12 12.39
C GLU A 142 -38.27 39.76 12.53
N ILE A 143 -38.65 39.00 13.55
CA ILE A 143 -38.22 37.64 13.78
C ILE A 143 -38.67 36.69 12.66
N GLU A 144 -39.91 36.76 12.24
CA GLU A 144 -40.43 35.99 11.12
C GLU A 144 -39.61 36.23 9.82
N THR A 145 -39.29 37.50 9.57
CA THR A 145 -38.44 37.87 8.43
C THR A 145 -37.02 37.28 8.56
N PHE A 146 -36.42 37.35 9.76
CA PHE A 146 -35.13 36.74 10.05
C PHE A 146 -35.15 35.24 9.76
N TRP A 147 -36.16 34.51 10.25
CA TRP A 147 -36.29 33.08 10.03
C TRP A 147 -36.47 32.70 8.56
N ASN A 148 -37.25 33.47 7.80
CA ASN A 148 -37.42 33.25 6.37
C ASN A 148 -36.09 33.39 5.61
N ILE A 149 -35.26 34.37 5.98
CA ILE A 149 -33.91 34.53 5.42
C ILE A 149 -33.00 33.41 5.88
N ALA A 150 -33.03 33.05 7.16
CA ALA A 150 -32.19 31.95 7.71
C ALA A 150 -32.52 30.61 7.06
N ILE A 151 -33.77 30.29 6.81
CA ILE A 151 -34.21 29.09 6.10
C ILE A 151 -33.72 29.11 4.65
N ALA A 152 -33.86 30.22 3.93
CA ALA A 152 -33.36 30.35 2.56
C ALA A 152 -31.83 30.14 2.49
N LEU A 153 -31.09 30.77 3.39
CA LEU A 153 -29.61 30.58 3.48
C LEU A 153 -29.22 29.17 3.87
N SER A 154 -30.00 28.50 4.73
CA SER A 154 -29.74 27.10 5.13
C SER A 154 -29.81 26.12 3.96
N VAL A 155 -30.77 26.31 3.04
CA VAL A 155 -30.88 25.49 1.83
C VAL A 155 -29.64 25.67 0.93
N LEU A 156 -29.20 26.92 0.74
CA LEU A 156 -27.99 27.22 -0.03
C LEU A 156 -26.75 26.62 0.63
N PHE A 157 -26.64 26.70 1.95
CA PHE A 157 -25.53 26.09 2.72
C PHE A 157 -25.49 24.56 2.56
N ILE A 158 -26.62 23.87 2.65
CA ILE A 158 -26.72 22.43 2.45
C ILE A 158 -26.24 22.03 1.05
N ILE A 159 -26.71 22.73 0.02
CA ILE A 159 -26.29 22.50 -1.37
C ILE A 159 -24.77 22.69 -1.51
N PHE A 160 -24.25 23.78 -0.94
CA PHE A 160 -22.80 24.05 -0.94
C PHE A 160 -21.99 22.92 -0.29
N VAL A 161 -22.38 22.48 0.92
CA VAL A 161 -21.71 21.38 1.65
C VAL A 161 -21.70 20.09 0.83
N VAL A 162 -22.82 19.75 0.18
CA VAL A 162 -22.90 18.54 -0.66
C VAL A 162 -21.98 18.63 -1.88
N ILE A 163 -21.98 19.77 -2.57
CA ILE A 163 -21.16 19.96 -3.79
C ILE A 163 -19.67 19.95 -3.44
N VAL A 164 -19.27 20.73 -2.43
CA VAL A 164 -17.86 20.83 -2.02
C VAL A 164 -17.38 19.50 -1.46
N GLY A 165 -18.15 18.87 -0.58
CA GLY A 165 -17.84 17.56 -0.02
C GLY A 165 -17.67 16.49 -1.11
N TYR A 166 -18.57 16.46 -2.11
CA TYR A 166 -18.44 15.56 -3.25
C TYR A 166 -17.14 15.78 -4.04
N ARG A 167 -16.78 17.04 -4.32
CA ARG A 167 -15.55 17.37 -5.05
C ARG A 167 -14.30 16.96 -4.29
N ILE A 168 -14.23 17.26 -2.99
CA ILE A 168 -13.09 16.90 -2.14
C ILE A 168 -12.91 15.38 -2.11
N ILE A 169 -13.97 14.64 -1.83
CA ILE A 169 -13.93 13.18 -1.73
C ILE A 169 -13.60 12.55 -3.08
N LYS A 170 -14.20 13.03 -4.17
CA LYS A 170 -13.91 12.52 -5.52
C LYS A 170 -12.44 12.69 -5.90
N ASN A 171 -11.86 13.84 -5.57
CA ASN A 171 -10.43 14.10 -5.85
C ASN A 171 -9.52 13.23 -4.98
N ALA A 172 -9.84 13.08 -3.69
CA ALA A 172 -9.08 12.22 -2.78
C ALA A 172 -9.07 10.73 -3.21
N PHE A 173 -10.13 10.23 -3.87
CA PHE A 173 -10.21 8.86 -4.36
C PHE A 173 -9.74 8.67 -5.82
N LYS A 174 -9.38 9.75 -6.54
CA LYS A 174 -8.87 9.67 -7.93
C LYS A 174 -7.63 8.77 -8.04
N PRO A 175 -6.59 8.94 -7.19
CA PRO A 175 -5.38 8.10 -7.24
C PRO A 175 -5.66 6.62 -6.97
N VAL A 176 -6.51 6.30 -6.00
CA VAL A 176 -6.90 4.91 -5.69
C VAL A 176 -7.53 4.23 -6.90
N LYS A 177 -8.34 4.97 -7.66
CA LYS A 177 -8.94 4.46 -8.89
C LYS A 177 -7.90 4.27 -10.00
N GLN A 178 -6.89 5.13 -10.09
CA GLN A 178 -5.76 4.97 -11.01
C GLN A 178 -4.98 3.69 -10.70
N ILE A 179 -4.59 3.47 -9.44
CA ILE A 179 -3.93 2.24 -8.98
C ILE A 179 -4.74 1.00 -9.39
N SER A 180 -6.05 1.00 -9.11
CA SER A 180 -6.92 -0.12 -9.46
C SER A 180 -7.00 -0.37 -10.96
N ASN A 181 -7.07 0.67 -11.78
CA ASN A 181 -7.14 0.56 -13.24
C ASN A 181 -5.82 0.02 -13.81
N THR A 182 -4.67 0.56 -13.37
CA THR A 182 -3.35 0.07 -13.80
C THR A 182 -3.15 -1.39 -13.42
N ALA A 183 -3.53 -1.80 -12.22
CA ALA A 183 -3.50 -3.20 -11.79
C ALA A 183 -4.37 -4.12 -12.68
N LEU A 184 -5.56 -3.65 -13.09
CA LEU A 184 -6.44 -4.41 -14.01
C LEU A 184 -5.86 -4.49 -15.42
N GLU A 185 -5.18 -3.45 -15.88
CA GLU A 185 -4.51 -3.41 -17.18
C GLU A 185 -3.33 -4.37 -17.22
N ILE A 186 -2.47 -4.34 -16.20
CA ILE A 186 -1.37 -5.30 -16.02
C ILE A 186 -1.90 -6.74 -16.00
N LYS A 187 -2.97 -7.01 -15.25
CA LYS A 187 -3.60 -8.34 -15.21
C LYS A 187 -4.03 -8.83 -16.62
N ARG A 188 -4.53 -7.92 -17.47
CA ARG A 188 -5.02 -8.27 -18.81
C ARG A 188 -3.90 -8.40 -19.85
N SER A 189 -2.97 -7.44 -19.86
CA SER A 189 -1.86 -7.38 -20.81
C SER A 189 -0.72 -8.33 -20.43
N LYS A 190 -0.57 -8.67 -19.14
CA LYS A 190 0.63 -9.30 -18.55
C LYS A 190 1.89 -8.46 -18.80
N ASP A 191 1.72 -7.17 -19.00
CA ASP A 191 2.80 -6.22 -19.14
C ASP A 191 3.09 -5.59 -17.76
N PHE A 192 4.16 -6.06 -17.14
CA PHE A 192 4.59 -5.61 -15.81
C PHE A 192 5.46 -4.35 -15.87
N SER A 193 5.76 -3.80 -17.05
CA SER A 193 6.53 -2.56 -17.21
C SER A 193 5.71 -1.30 -16.88
N ASN A 194 4.38 -1.40 -16.89
CA ASN A 194 3.49 -0.29 -16.54
C ASN A 194 3.67 0.12 -15.08
N ARG A 195 3.75 1.42 -14.83
CA ARG A 195 3.86 1.99 -13.49
C ARG A 195 2.69 2.91 -13.18
N ILE A 196 2.42 3.08 -11.89
CA ILE A 196 1.45 4.05 -11.41
C ILE A 196 2.15 5.40 -11.37
N GLU A 197 1.69 6.33 -12.20
CA GLU A 197 2.10 7.71 -12.18
C GLU A 197 1.02 8.53 -11.47
N LEU A 198 1.39 9.25 -10.40
CA LEU A 198 0.53 10.21 -9.71
C LEU A 198 0.97 11.61 -10.10
N GLU A 199 -0.01 12.44 -10.48
CA GLU A 199 0.21 13.79 -11.02
C GLU A 199 0.77 14.79 -9.99
N ASP A 200 0.55 14.54 -8.69
CA ASP A 200 0.96 15.43 -7.60
C ASP A 200 2.07 14.78 -6.76
N SER A 201 3.12 15.55 -6.47
CA SER A 201 4.27 15.11 -5.66
C SER A 201 4.07 15.29 -4.15
N ASN A 202 2.86 15.09 -3.66
CA ASN A 202 2.59 15.15 -2.23
C ASN A 202 3.08 13.86 -1.56
N ASP A 203 3.78 14.00 -0.44
CA ASP A 203 4.25 12.85 0.37
C ASP A 203 3.12 12.40 1.33
N ASP A 204 1.99 11.97 0.76
CA ASP A 204 0.85 11.44 1.50
C ASP A 204 0.81 9.90 1.45
N GLU A 205 -0.10 9.30 2.22
CA GLU A 205 -0.25 7.85 2.33
C GLU A 205 -0.56 7.19 0.98
N ILE A 206 -1.20 7.90 0.08
CA ILE A 206 -1.56 7.41 -1.25
C ILE A 206 -0.32 7.32 -2.16
N HIS A 207 0.57 8.32 -2.10
CA HIS A 207 1.84 8.31 -2.83
C HIS A 207 2.73 7.18 -2.33
N LYS A 208 2.82 7.00 -1.01
CA LYS A 208 3.55 5.88 -0.40
C LYS A 208 3.00 4.52 -0.83
N MET A 209 1.68 4.39 -0.91
CA MET A 209 1.04 3.17 -1.43
C MET A 209 1.38 2.92 -2.90
N ALA A 210 1.37 3.95 -3.75
CA ALA A 210 1.74 3.85 -5.16
C ALA A 210 3.21 3.47 -5.34
N SER A 211 4.12 4.08 -4.56
CA SER A 211 5.55 3.73 -4.56
C SER A 211 5.77 2.27 -4.17
N THR A 212 5.19 1.83 -3.06
CA THR A 212 5.29 0.43 -2.61
C THR A 212 4.72 -0.55 -3.65
N PHE A 213 3.64 -0.16 -4.34
CA PHE A 213 3.08 -0.96 -5.41
C PHE A 213 4.02 -1.03 -6.63
N ASN A 214 4.65 0.09 -7.00
CA ASN A 214 5.64 0.12 -8.07
C ASN A 214 6.88 -0.72 -7.73
N GLU A 215 7.39 -0.67 -6.50
CA GLU A 215 8.49 -1.54 -6.02
C GLU A 215 8.11 -3.04 -6.10
N MET A 216 6.87 -3.37 -5.78
CA MET A 216 6.36 -4.73 -5.97
C MET A 216 6.32 -5.10 -7.46
N LEU A 217 5.89 -4.18 -8.33
CA LEU A 217 5.89 -4.41 -9.78
C LEU A 217 7.30 -4.60 -10.34
N ASP A 218 8.28 -3.82 -9.86
CA ASP A 218 9.70 -3.99 -10.23
C ASP A 218 10.17 -5.43 -9.93
N THR A 219 9.87 -5.91 -8.74
CA THR A 219 10.20 -7.28 -8.32
C THR A 219 9.50 -8.34 -9.19
N VAL A 220 8.23 -8.14 -9.51
CA VAL A 220 7.46 -9.07 -10.35
C VAL A 220 7.96 -9.06 -11.79
N GLU A 221 8.28 -7.89 -12.34
CA GLU A 221 8.83 -7.73 -13.68
C GLU A 221 10.18 -8.44 -13.82
N GLU A 222 11.09 -8.24 -12.85
CA GLU A 222 12.38 -8.91 -12.80
C GLU A 222 12.22 -10.45 -12.81
N VAL A 223 11.37 -10.97 -11.92
CA VAL A 223 11.07 -12.42 -11.87
C VAL A 223 10.50 -12.92 -13.19
N PHE A 224 9.58 -12.17 -13.81
CA PHE A 224 8.95 -12.55 -15.08
C PHE A 224 9.94 -12.57 -16.25
N ILE A 225 10.82 -11.57 -16.32
CA ILE A 225 11.89 -11.50 -17.34
C ILE A 225 12.84 -12.70 -17.20
N HIS A 226 13.28 -13.00 -15.97
CA HIS A 226 14.14 -14.14 -15.69
C HIS A 226 13.48 -15.48 -16.03
N GLU A 227 12.19 -15.65 -15.74
CA GLU A 227 11.44 -16.88 -16.07
C GLU A 227 11.27 -17.05 -17.57
N LYS A 228 10.99 -15.95 -18.29
CA LYS A 228 10.89 -15.96 -19.75
C LYS A 228 12.23 -16.31 -20.42
N GLN A 229 13.31 -15.70 -19.92
CA GLN A 229 14.68 -16.00 -20.41
C GLN A 229 15.01 -17.46 -20.15
N PHE A 230 14.77 -17.98 -18.95
CA PHE A 230 14.99 -19.39 -18.61
C PHE A 230 14.24 -20.34 -19.57
N SER A 231 12.96 -20.10 -19.82
CA SER A 231 12.16 -20.92 -20.75
C SER A 231 12.72 -20.90 -22.18
N SER A 232 13.20 -19.74 -22.64
CA SER A 232 13.87 -19.59 -23.93
C SER A 232 15.17 -20.40 -23.99
N ASP A 233 16.01 -20.25 -22.96
CA ASP A 233 17.32 -20.90 -22.93
C ASP A 233 17.20 -22.43 -22.85
N VAL A 234 16.28 -22.95 -22.03
CA VAL A 234 15.94 -24.39 -22.01
C VAL A 234 15.54 -24.87 -23.40
N SER A 235 14.67 -24.13 -24.08
CA SER A 235 14.21 -24.49 -25.43
C SER A 235 15.36 -24.54 -26.43
N HIS A 236 16.27 -23.59 -26.36
CA HIS A 236 17.46 -23.54 -27.24
C HIS A 236 18.44 -24.68 -26.92
N GLU A 237 18.76 -24.94 -25.66
CA GLU A 237 19.70 -25.99 -25.27
C GLU A 237 19.16 -27.41 -25.51
N LEU A 238 17.84 -27.60 -25.52
CA LEU A 238 17.22 -28.87 -25.91
C LEU A 238 17.12 -29.05 -27.43
N ARG A 239 16.88 -27.99 -28.19
CA ARG A 239 16.72 -28.05 -29.65
C ARG A 239 18.00 -28.54 -30.36
N THR A 240 19.14 -28.05 -29.94
CA THR A 240 20.44 -28.40 -30.58
C THR A 240 20.71 -29.93 -30.56
N PRO A 241 20.71 -30.64 -29.42
CA PRO A 241 20.93 -32.10 -29.40
C PRO A 241 19.83 -32.87 -30.14
N ILE A 242 18.56 -32.41 -30.08
CA ILE A 242 17.46 -33.06 -30.84
C ILE A 242 17.74 -32.98 -32.35
N THR A 243 18.15 -31.81 -32.85
CA THR A 243 18.48 -31.64 -34.26
C THR A 243 19.62 -32.57 -34.72
N VAL A 244 20.66 -32.71 -33.89
CA VAL A 244 21.76 -33.64 -34.17
C VAL A 244 21.30 -35.11 -34.18
N ILE A 245 20.48 -35.50 -33.22
CA ILE A 245 19.88 -36.85 -33.12
C ILE A 245 19.09 -37.17 -34.41
N LEU A 246 18.20 -36.22 -34.81
CA LEU A 246 17.40 -36.38 -36.01
C LEU A 246 18.28 -36.49 -37.29
N ALA A 247 19.24 -35.58 -37.47
CA ALA A 247 20.16 -35.61 -38.62
C ALA A 247 20.97 -36.91 -38.68
N GLN A 248 21.49 -37.38 -37.56
CA GLN A 248 22.24 -38.64 -37.53
C GLN A 248 21.34 -39.88 -37.72
N SER A 249 20.09 -39.82 -37.25
CA SER A 249 19.14 -40.89 -37.52
C SER A 249 18.76 -40.94 -39.00
N ASP A 250 18.51 -39.79 -39.66
CA ASP A 250 18.20 -39.73 -41.08
C ASP A 250 19.40 -40.19 -41.91
N TYR A 251 20.62 -39.76 -41.54
CA TYR A 251 21.85 -40.20 -42.18
C TYR A 251 22.04 -41.72 -42.11
N ALA A 252 21.87 -42.29 -40.87
CA ALA A 252 22.00 -43.72 -40.69
C ALA A 252 20.94 -44.54 -41.48
N LEU A 253 19.75 -44.02 -41.67
CA LEU A 253 18.65 -44.66 -42.38
C LEU A 253 18.76 -44.56 -43.92
N GLN A 254 19.36 -43.49 -44.46
CA GLN A 254 19.32 -43.22 -45.89
C GLN A 254 20.65 -43.38 -46.59
N TYR A 255 21.76 -43.22 -45.86
CA TYR A 255 23.09 -43.07 -46.50
C TYR A 255 24.16 -44.00 -45.87
N SER A 256 23.89 -44.78 -44.80
CA SER A 256 24.88 -45.70 -44.28
C SER A 256 24.94 -46.97 -45.13
N ASP A 257 26.04 -47.16 -45.83
CA ASP A 257 26.28 -48.34 -46.66
C ASP A 257 26.96 -49.47 -45.85
N THR A 258 27.54 -49.15 -44.70
CA THR A 258 28.27 -50.11 -43.87
C THR A 258 27.74 -50.13 -42.40
N PHE A 259 27.92 -51.26 -41.75
CA PHE A 259 27.60 -51.39 -40.31
C PHE A 259 28.38 -50.40 -39.44
N GLU A 260 29.63 -50.12 -39.82
CA GLU A 260 30.51 -49.24 -39.06
C GLU A 260 30.00 -47.78 -39.11
N GLU A 261 29.56 -47.29 -40.25
CA GLU A 261 28.95 -45.94 -40.41
C GLU A 261 27.64 -45.82 -39.61
N ALA A 262 26.79 -46.84 -39.67
CA ALA A 262 25.57 -46.90 -38.88
C ALA A 262 25.86 -46.87 -37.39
N LYS A 263 26.91 -47.59 -36.92
CA LYS A 263 27.35 -47.63 -35.55
C LYS A 263 27.89 -46.27 -35.09
N GLU A 264 28.69 -45.57 -35.88
CA GLU A 264 29.16 -44.22 -35.58
C GLU A 264 27.99 -43.27 -35.37
N SER A 265 26.98 -43.32 -36.23
CA SER A 265 25.74 -42.49 -36.12
C SER A 265 24.98 -42.80 -34.80
N LEU A 266 24.84 -44.10 -34.45
CA LEU A 266 24.21 -44.52 -33.20
C LEU A 266 25.00 -44.08 -31.98
N GLU A 267 26.33 -44.05 -32.02
CA GLU A 267 27.18 -43.55 -30.95
C GLU A 267 26.99 -42.05 -30.74
N VAL A 268 26.86 -41.26 -31.84
CA VAL A 268 26.54 -39.82 -31.74
C VAL A 268 25.17 -39.63 -31.18
N ILE A 269 24.15 -40.37 -31.66
CA ILE A 269 22.77 -40.32 -31.10
C ILE A 269 22.78 -40.61 -29.59
N ASN A 270 23.42 -41.68 -29.14
CA ASN A 270 23.51 -42.09 -27.75
C ASN A 270 24.18 -41.00 -26.90
N ARG A 271 25.28 -40.41 -27.38
CA ARG A 271 25.99 -39.32 -26.69
C ARG A 271 25.07 -38.12 -26.48
N HIS A 272 24.34 -37.68 -27.51
CA HIS A 272 23.41 -36.54 -27.43
C HIS A 272 22.17 -36.85 -26.58
N ALA A 273 21.63 -38.07 -26.64
CA ALA A 273 20.55 -38.53 -25.77
C ALA A 273 20.95 -38.51 -24.28
N LYS A 274 22.13 -39.00 -23.95
CA LYS A 274 22.70 -38.94 -22.60
C LYS A 274 22.89 -37.50 -22.13
N ARG A 275 23.39 -36.62 -23.01
CA ARG A 275 23.53 -35.17 -22.72
C ARG A 275 22.21 -34.53 -22.40
N MET A 276 21.13 -34.79 -23.18
CA MET A 276 19.79 -34.32 -22.91
C MET A 276 19.26 -34.81 -21.57
N THR A 277 19.42 -36.10 -21.25
CA THR A 277 18.97 -36.64 -19.96
C THR A 277 19.67 -35.93 -18.80
N ASN A 278 20.96 -35.68 -18.88
CA ASN A 278 21.69 -34.92 -17.87
C ASN A 278 21.21 -33.49 -17.74
N LEU A 279 20.94 -32.80 -18.85
CA LEU A 279 20.42 -31.43 -18.86
C LEU A 279 19.03 -31.36 -18.20
N ILE A 280 18.12 -32.28 -18.55
CA ILE A 280 16.79 -32.37 -17.94
C ILE A 280 16.89 -32.60 -16.43
N ASN A 281 17.75 -33.52 -15.99
CA ASN A 281 17.96 -33.79 -14.58
C ASN A 281 18.49 -32.54 -13.83
N GLN A 282 19.44 -31.81 -14.42
CA GLN A 282 19.96 -30.57 -13.83
C GLN A 282 18.88 -29.48 -13.75
N ILE A 283 18.02 -29.32 -14.76
CA ILE A 283 16.90 -28.38 -14.76
C ILE A 283 15.89 -28.74 -13.67
N MET A 284 15.49 -30.01 -13.59
CA MET A 284 14.56 -30.48 -12.54
C MET A 284 15.10 -30.26 -11.15
N GLU A 285 16.38 -30.50 -10.96
CA GLU A 285 17.03 -30.33 -9.67
C GLU A 285 17.18 -28.86 -9.29
N LEU A 286 17.61 -27.99 -10.21
CA LEU A 286 17.68 -26.55 -9.98
C LEU A 286 16.29 -26.01 -9.62
N SER A 287 15.26 -26.40 -10.37
CA SER A 287 13.87 -26.03 -10.07
C SER A 287 13.42 -26.50 -8.67
N LYS A 288 13.87 -27.69 -8.22
CA LYS A 288 13.60 -28.17 -6.87
C LYS A 288 14.33 -27.34 -5.80
N LEU A 289 15.60 -27.02 -6.03
CA LEU A 289 16.42 -26.19 -5.12
C LEU A 289 15.87 -24.77 -4.99
N GLU A 290 15.36 -24.18 -6.08
CA GLU A 290 14.80 -22.83 -6.07
C GLU A 290 13.53 -22.68 -5.25
N ARG A 291 12.70 -23.73 -5.21
CA ARG A 291 11.49 -23.76 -4.37
C ARG A 291 11.81 -23.98 -2.89
N GLN A 292 12.99 -24.48 -2.56
CA GLN A 292 13.39 -24.72 -1.18
C GLN A 292 13.83 -23.40 -0.54
N LYS A 293 13.20 -23.05 0.58
CA LYS A 293 13.61 -21.93 1.44
C LYS A 293 14.55 -22.38 2.55
N GLU A 294 14.38 -23.61 2.97
CA GLU A 294 15.16 -24.26 4.03
C GLU A 294 15.51 -25.68 3.63
N ILE A 295 16.61 -26.18 4.16
CA ILE A 295 17.11 -27.56 3.95
C ILE A 295 17.34 -28.24 5.27
N GLU A 296 17.16 -29.54 5.29
CA GLU A 296 17.60 -30.36 6.43
C GLU A 296 19.12 -30.34 6.51
N LYS A 297 19.64 -29.87 7.63
CA LYS A 297 21.07 -29.76 7.92
C LYS A 297 21.44 -30.74 9.03
N GLU A 298 22.48 -31.45 8.82
CA GLU A 298 23.08 -32.34 9.82
C GLU A 298 24.55 -31.95 10.11
N LYS A 299 25.09 -32.41 11.21
CA LYS A 299 26.51 -32.18 11.53
C LYS A 299 27.36 -33.07 10.69
N ILE A 300 28.07 -32.53 9.72
CA ILE A 300 28.91 -33.27 8.77
C ILE A 300 30.39 -32.91 8.93
N ASN A 301 31.26 -33.84 8.62
CA ASN A 301 32.71 -33.63 8.52
C ASN A 301 33.06 -33.27 7.07
N LEU A 302 33.24 -31.96 6.80
CA LEU A 302 33.56 -31.45 5.46
C LEU A 302 34.90 -31.95 4.95
N SER A 303 35.89 -32.10 5.85
CA SER A 303 37.20 -32.63 5.49
C SER A 303 37.13 -34.04 4.89
N ASN A 304 36.30 -34.91 5.46
CA ASN A 304 36.10 -36.26 4.96
C ASN A 304 35.43 -36.28 3.58
N ILE A 305 34.44 -35.42 3.37
CA ILE A 305 33.75 -35.29 2.07
C ILE A 305 34.74 -34.86 0.99
N VAL A 306 35.51 -33.80 1.25
CA VAL A 306 36.50 -33.30 0.30
C VAL A 306 37.55 -34.33 -0.02
N LEU A 307 38.13 -34.98 1.00
CA LEU A 307 39.16 -36.04 0.81
C LEU A 307 38.61 -37.22 0.03
N GLN A 308 37.41 -37.69 0.33
CA GLN A 308 36.75 -38.79 -0.38
C GLN A 308 36.60 -38.44 -1.87
N LEU A 309 36.01 -37.26 -2.19
CA LEU A 309 35.79 -36.84 -3.57
C LEU A 309 37.10 -36.62 -4.33
N LEU A 310 38.15 -36.08 -3.68
CA LEU A 310 39.45 -35.95 -4.31
C LEU A 310 40.03 -37.34 -4.65
N GLY A 311 39.88 -38.34 -3.75
CA GLY A 311 40.27 -39.71 -4.00
C GLY A 311 39.51 -40.35 -5.17
N ASP A 312 38.19 -40.19 -5.22
CA ASP A 312 37.34 -40.77 -6.26
C ASP A 312 37.63 -40.20 -7.66
N TYR A 313 38.01 -38.92 -7.75
CA TYR A 313 38.29 -38.25 -9.01
C TYR A 313 39.77 -38.19 -9.41
N LYS A 314 40.69 -38.62 -8.55
CA LYS A 314 42.12 -38.66 -8.82
C LYS A 314 42.45 -39.44 -10.11
N PRO A 315 41.87 -40.64 -10.38
CA PRO A 315 42.16 -41.36 -11.63
C PRO A 315 41.75 -40.58 -12.91
N LEU A 316 40.66 -39.83 -12.82
CA LEU A 316 40.21 -38.94 -13.93
C LEU A 316 41.23 -37.83 -14.20
N LEU A 317 41.75 -37.21 -13.15
CA LEU A 317 42.75 -36.14 -13.26
C LEU A 317 44.06 -36.67 -13.83
N GLU A 318 44.50 -37.82 -13.37
CA GLU A 318 45.70 -38.50 -13.89
C GLU A 318 45.54 -38.87 -15.37
N SER A 319 44.36 -39.37 -15.78
CA SER A 319 44.10 -39.72 -17.18
C SER A 319 44.13 -38.50 -18.12
N LYS A 320 43.93 -37.29 -17.58
CA LYS A 320 44.02 -36.03 -18.31
C LYS A 320 45.37 -35.33 -18.15
N ASN A 321 46.35 -35.97 -17.51
CA ASN A 321 47.66 -35.40 -17.19
C ASN A 321 47.60 -34.11 -16.38
N LEU A 322 46.62 -33.98 -15.48
CA LEU A 322 46.43 -32.83 -14.61
C LEU A 322 47.09 -33.09 -13.25
N ASN A 323 47.82 -32.10 -12.76
CA ASN A 323 48.46 -32.15 -11.45
C ASN A 323 47.50 -31.64 -10.38
N LEU A 324 47.23 -32.47 -9.35
CA LEU A 324 46.37 -32.12 -8.23
C LEU A 324 47.22 -31.91 -6.97
N VAL A 325 47.20 -30.68 -6.45
CA VAL A 325 47.79 -30.36 -5.15
C VAL A 325 46.67 -30.05 -4.17
N TYR A 326 46.70 -30.67 -2.99
CA TYR A 326 45.67 -30.36 -1.98
C TYR A 326 46.24 -30.28 -0.58
N ASN A 327 45.60 -29.39 0.22
CA ASN A 327 45.84 -29.22 1.65
C ASN A 327 44.50 -29.18 2.39
N VAL A 328 44.13 -30.25 3.05
CA VAL A 328 42.85 -30.40 3.75
C VAL A 328 43.09 -30.58 5.25
N GLU A 329 42.71 -29.58 6.03
CA GLU A 329 42.75 -29.64 7.50
C GLU A 329 41.75 -30.68 8.01
N LYS A 330 42.14 -31.49 9.00
CA LYS A 330 41.32 -32.58 9.50
C LYS A 330 40.18 -32.09 10.40
N ASP A 331 39.07 -32.83 10.36
CA ASP A 331 37.93 -32.72 11.30
C ASP A 331 37.22 -31.34 11.30
N LEU A 332 37.15 -30.65 10.16
CA LEU A 332 36.35 -29.45 10.01
C LEU A 332 34.89 -29.85 9.86
N ARG A 333 34.08 -29.48 10.85
CA ARG A 333 32.66 -29.85 10.92
C ARG A 333 31.78 -28.64 10.74
N ILE A 334 30.74 -28.80 9.93
CA ILE A 334 29.75 -27.78 9.64
C ILE A 334 28.32 -28.34 9.74
N GLN A 335 27.33 -27.48 9.81
CA GLN A 335 25.93 -27.87 9.63
C GLN A 335 25.57 -27.79 8.15
N GLY A 336 25.16 -28.90 7.55
CA GLY A 336 24.85 -28.89 6.12
C GLY A 336 24.17 -30.17 5.63
N ASN A 337 23.82 -30.17 4.35
CA ASN A 337 23.32 -31.33 3.64
C ASN A 337 24.47 -31.96 2.84
N LYS A 338 24.84 -33.19 3.19
CA LYS A 338 25.98 -33.86 2.58
C LYS A 338 25.89 -33.92 1.06
N ILE A 339 24.76 -34.36 0.52
CA ILE A 339 24.57 -34.55 -0.93
C ILE A 339 24.70 -33.21 -1.69
N MET A 340 24.14 -32.13 -1.13
CA MET A 340 24.25 -30.83 -1.73
C MET A 340 25.68 -30.28 -1.71
N LEU A 341 26.42 -30.49 -0.63
CA LEU A 341 27.81 -30.05 -0.52
C LEU A 341 28.77 -30.84 -1.40
N GLU A 342 28.56 -32.15 -1.52
CA GLU A 342 29.26 -32.98 -2.52
C GLU A 342 29.06 -32.42 -3.92
N ARG A 343 27.84 -31.97 -4.24
CA ARG A 343 27.53 -31.41 -5.55
C ARG A 343 28.18 -30.04 -5.77
N VAL A 344 28.24 -29.18 -4.74
CA VAL A 344 28.98 -27.91 -4.82
C VAL A 344 30.42 -28.16 -5.18
N PHE A 345 31.06 -29.06 -4.44
CA PHE A 345 32.46 -29.41 -4.67
C PHE A 345 32.67 -29.95 -6.08
N LEU A 346 31.85 -30.91 -6.51
CA LEU A 346 31.98 -31.55 -7.82
C LEU A 346 31.76 -30.55 -8.97
N ASN A 347 30.75 -29.63 -8.88
CA ASN A 347 30.53 -28.65 -9.93
C ASN A 347 31.75 -27.73 -10.11
N ILE A 348 32.36 -27.27 -9.01
CA ILE A 348 33.55 -26.42 -9.08
C ILE A 348 34.78 -27.19 -9.54
N LEU A 349 35.01 -28.41 -9.00
CA LEU A 349 36.12 -29.24 -9.40
C LEU A 349 36.06 -29.62 -10.88
N MET A 350 34.86 -29.98 -11.40
CA MET A 350 34.70 -30.32 -12.81
C MET A 350 34.84 -29.10 -13.73
N ASN A 351 34.51 -27.89 -13.27
CA ASN A 351 34.85 -26.66 -13.98
C ASN A 351 36.37 -26.46 -14.00
N ALA A 352 37.08 -26.64 -12.88
CA ALA A 352 38.52 -26.58 -12.84
C ALA A 352 39.14 -27.60 -13.82
N VAL A 353 38.73 -28.89 -13.79
CA VAL A 353 39.18 -29.96 -14.71
C VAL A 353 38.94 -29.61 -16.18
N LYS A 354 37.91 -28.87 -16.46
CA LYS A 354 37.53 -28.49 -17.82
C LYS A 354 38.37 -27.36 -18.39
N PHE A 355 38.74 -26.40 -17.57
CA PHE A 355 39.35 -25.15 -18.03
C PHE A 355 40.82 -24.98 -17.63
N THR A 356 41.35 -25.81 -16.72
CA THR A 356 42.75 -25.76 -16.30
C THR A 356 43.69 -26.09 -17.45
N LYS A 357 44.88 -25.56 -17.40
CA LYS A 357 46.01 -25.93 -18.27
C LYS A 357 46.76 -27.14 -17.73
N THR A 358 47.18 -27.08 -16.48
CA THR A 358 48.02 -28.13 -15.88
C THR A 358 47.73 -28.39 -14.39
N ASN A 359 47.40 -27.36 -13.59
CA ASN A 359 47.41 -27.50 -12.14
C ASN A 359 46.03 -27.15 -11.54
N ILE A 360 45.58 -27.97 -10.59
CA ILE A 360 44.44 -27.71 -9.74
C ILE A 360 44.90 -27.76 -8.29
N GLU A 361 44.60 -26.72 -7.54
CA GLU A 361 44.89 -26.63 -6.12
C GLU A 361 43.58 -26.63 -5.32
N VAL A 362 43.48 -27.52 -4.32
CA VAL A 362 42.33 -27.58 -3.41
C VAL A 362 42.80 -27.38 -1.99
N SER A 363 42.28 -26.37 -1.30
CA SER A 363 42.57 -26.20 0.12
C SER A 363 41.28 -26.10 0.94
N LEU A 364 41.30 -26.73 2.10
CA LEU A 364 40.26 -26.61 3.10
C LEU A 364 40.91 -26.31 4.44
N THR A 365 40.76 -25.11 4.93
CA THR A 365 41.43 -24.61 6.13
C THR A 365 40.43 -23.96 7.08
N ARG A 366 40.82 -23.85 8.33
CA ARG A 366 40.05 -23.12 9.34
C ARG A 366 40.52 -21.67 9.42
N GLU A 367 39.63 -20.72 9.28
CA GLU A 367 39.86 -19.32 9.55
C GLU A 367 38.87 -18.88 10.65
N ASP A 368 39.35 -18.66 11.86
CA ASP A 368 38.53 -18.35 13.05
C ASP A 368 37.40 -19.38 13.29
N LYS A 369 36.16 -18.96 13.03
CA LYS A 369 34.93 -19.76 13.14
C LYS A 369 34.38 -20.22 11.79
N THR A 370 35.16 -20.14 10.73
CA THR A 370 34.75 -20.52 9.38
C THR A 370 35.63 -21.62 8.82
N ALA A 371 35.03 -22.58 8.10
CA ALA A 371 35.72 -23.48 7.23
C ALA A 371 35.80 -22.89 5.83
N VAL A 372 36.99 -22.68 5.34
CA VAL A 372 37.24 -22.01 4.05
C VAL A 372 37.72 -23.06 3.05
N LEU A 373 36.89 -23.33 2.03
CA LEU A 373 37.21 -24.21 0.90
C LEU A 373 37.63 -23.34 -0.28
N LYS A 374 38.84 -23.56 -0.78
CA LYS A 374 39.35 -22.91 -2.01
C LYS A 374 39.64 -23.97 -3.07
N ILE A 375 39.19 -23.70 -4.29
CA ILE A 375 39.52 -24.51 -5.47
C ILE A 375 40.05 -23.55 -6.51
N ARG A 376 41.31 -23.71 -6.88
CA ARG A 376 42.03 -22.87 -7.85
C ARG A 376 42.47 -23.71 -9.03
N ASP A 377 42.36 -23.16 -10.21
CA ASP A 377 42.93 -23.69 -11.47
C ASP A 377 43.87 -22.64 -12.10
N ASP A 378 44.74 -23.10 -12.99
CA ASP A 378 45.64 -22.28 -13.80
C ASP A 378 45.14 -22.11 -15.24
N GLY A 379 43.81 -22.09 -15.40
CA GLY A 379 43.13 -22.12 -16.69
C GLY A 379 43.05 -20.79 -17.41
N ILE A 380 42.08 -20.70 -18.30
CA ILE A 380 41.85 -19.52 -19.17
C ILE A 380 41.39 -18.26 -18.40
N GLY A 381 40.90 -18.44 -17.17
CA GLY A 381 40.34 -17.35 -16.36
C GLY A 381 39.01 -16.80 -16.89
N ILE A 382 38.50 -15.78 -16.20
CA ILE A 382 37.22 -15.14 -16.46
C ILE A 382 37.44 -13.64 -16.50
N SER A 383 36.97 -12.97 -17.58
CA SER A 383 37.05 -11.52 -17.70
C SER A 383 36.20 -10.81 -16.65
N GLU A 384 36.59 -9.60 -16.28
CA GLU A 384 35.90 -8.78 -15.28
C GLU A 384 34.41 -8.58 -15.63
N GLU A 385 34.14 -8.39 -16.92
CA GLU A 385 32.76 -8.22 -17.43
C GLU A 385 31.88 -9.45 -17.20
N ASN A 386 32.47 -10.65 -17.30
CA ASN A 386 31.74 -11.91 -17.19
C ASN A 386 31.57 -12.40 -15.75
N LYS A 387 32.37 -11.94 -14.78
CA LYS A 387 32.34 -12.41 -13.38
C LYS A 387 30.96 -12.28 -12.75
N LYS A 388 30.20 -11.23 -13.08
CA LYS A 388 28.84 -11.02 -12.57
C LYS A 388 27.82 -11.97 -13.16
N PHE A 389 28.03 -12.46 -14.38
CA PHE A 389 27.06 -13.26 -15.12
C PHE A 389 27.28 -14.78 -14.95
N ILE A 390 28.44 -15.24 -14.49
CA ILE A 390 28.72 -16.68 -14.34
C ILE A 390 27.76 -17.41 -13.40
N TRP A 391 27.05 -16.69 -12.53
CA TRP A 391 26.04 -17.22 -11.60
C TRP A 391 24.67 -17.35 -12.26
N GLU A 392 24.48 -16.75 -13.43
CA GLU A 392 23.22 -16.84 -14.18
C GLU A 392 23.07 -18.22 -14.81
N ARG A 393 21.81 -18.62 -14.98
CA ARG A 393 21.48 -19.91 -15.61
C ARG A 393 21.84 -19.87 -17.08
N PHE A 394 22.39 -20.97 -17.61
CA PHE A 394 22.82 -21.14 -19.00
C PHE A 394 23.91 -20.17 -19.48
N PHE A 395 24.47 -19.36 -18.59
CA PHE A 395 25.55 -18.47 -18.97
C PHE A 395 26.83 -19.26 -19.34
N GLN A 396 27.41 -18.94 -20.46
CA GLN A 396 28.67 -19.50 -20.98
C GLN A 396 29.45 -18.40 -21.68
N VAL A 397 30.74 -18.30 -21.44
CA VAL A 397 31.63 -17.38 -22.17
C VAL A 397 31.72 -17.80 -23.63
N ASN A 398 31.60 -16.88 -24.56
CA ASN A 398 31.48 -17.15 -26.01
C ASN A 398 32.59 -18.01 -26.61
N ASP A 399 33.82 -17.91 -26.11
CA ASP A 399 34.95 -18.70 -26.58
C ASP A 399 34.83 -20.22 -26.27
N SER A 400 34.05 -20.57 -25.22
CA SER A 400 33.77 -21.98 -24.87
C SER A 400 32.64 -22.59 -25.74
N ARG A 401 31.86 -21.78 -26.46
CA ARG A 401 30.80 -22.26 -27.36
C ARG A 401 31.33 -22.94 -28.61
N ASN A 402 32.54 -22.62 -29.06
CA ASN A 402 33.10 -23.08 -30.32
C ASN A 402 33.77 -24.50 -30.29
N LYS A 403 33.97 -25.11 -29.13
CA LYS A 403 34.47 -26.48 -29.01
C LYS A 403 33.36 -27.41 -28.55
N GLU A 404 32.84 -28.26 -29.44
CA GLU A 404 31.73 -29.19 -29.17
C GLU A 404 31.98 -30.13 -28.00
N GLU A 405 33.24 -30.55 -27.78
CA GLU A 405 33.63 -31.47 -26.69
C GLU A 405 33.55 -30.83 -25.32
N ASN A 406 33.56 -29.52 -25.20
CA ASN A 406 33.62 -28.79 -23.92
C ASN A 406 32.34 -28.01 -23.55
N LYS A 407 31.21 -28.30 -24.18
CA LYS A 407 29.94 -27.62 -23.84
C LYS A 407 29.36 -28.10 -22.52
N GLY A 408 29.50 -27.30 -21.46
CA GLY A 408 28.72 -27.44 -20.21
C GLY A 408 27.29 -26.96 -20.42
N SER A 409 26.39 -27.25 -19.49
CA SER A 409 25.01 -26.77 -19.53
C SER A 409 24.85 -25.30 -19.10
N GLY A 410 25.84 -24.68 -18.46
CA GLY A 410 25.73 -23.38 -17.83
C GLY A 410 24.86 -23.36 -16.56
N LEU A 411 24.45 -24.54 -16.04
CA LEU A 411 23.62 -24.65 -14.84
C LEU A 411 24.42 -24.94 -13.58
N GLY A 412 25.68 -25.39 -13.70
CA GLY A 412 26.48 -25.82 -12.55
C GLY A 412 26.76 -24.74 -11.53
N LEU A 413 27.19 -23.55 -11.96
CA LEU A 413 27.52 -22.44 -11.06
C LEU A 413 26.27 -21.77 -10.46
N SER A 414 25.18 -21.68 -11.19
CA SER A 414 23.90 -21.20 -10.63
C SER A 414 23.38 -22.14 -9.53
N MET A 415 23.55 -23.46 -9.71
CA MET A 415 23.24 -24.46 -8.68
C MET A 415 24.17 -24.32 -7.46
N VAL A 416 25.48 -24.13 -7.68
CA VAL A 416 26.43 -23.86 -6.60
C VAL A 416 26.01 -22.66 -5.77
N LYS A 417 25.72 -21.53 -6.41
CA LYS A 417 25.28 -20.32 -5.74
C LYS A 417 24.05 -20.57 -4.87
N LYS A 418 23.03 -21.23 -5.42
CA LYS A 418 21.80 -21.55 -4.69
C LYS A 418 22.04 -22.47 -3.49
N ILE A 419 22.87 -23.50 -3.63
CA ILE A 419 23.20 -24.44 -2.53
C ILE A 419 23.98 -23.70 -1.44
N VAL A 420 24.96 -22.86 -1.79
CA VAL A 420 25.75 -22.06 -0.84
C VAL A 420 24.83 -21.12 -0.05
N ASP A 421 23.88 -20.43 -0.73
CA ASP A 421 22.90 -19.56 -0.08
C ASP A 421 21.99 -20.33 0.89
N LEU A 422 21.52 -21.53 0.53
CA LEU A 422 20.73 -22.41 1.40
C LEU A 422 21.49 -22.85 2.65
N HIS A 423 22.84 -22.94 2.56
CA HIS A 423 23.70 -23.24 3.70
C HIS A 423 24.07 -22.00 4.53
N SER A 424 23.60 -20.79 4.16
CA SER A 424 23.98 -19.52 4.79
C SER A 424 25.52 -19.32 4.77
N ALA A 425 26.15 -19.78 3.68
CA ALA A 425 27.55 -19.65 3.39
C ALA A 425 27.77 -18.53 2.34
N THR A 426 29.03 -18.13 2.15
CA THR A 426 29.41 -17.18 1.10
C THR A 426 30.30 -17.84 0.08
N ILE A 427 30.19 -17.39 -1.18
CA ILE A 427 31.09 -17.82 -2.25
C ILE A 427 31.63 -16.58 -2.95
N ASP A 428 32.95 -16.51 -3.05
CA ASP A 428 33.72 -15.46 -3.71
C ASP A 428 34.50 -16.05 -4.90
N LEU A 429 34.76 -15.18 -5.89
CA LEU A 429 35.48 -15.50 -7.12
C LEU A 429 36.64 -14.53 -7.35
N GLU A 430 37.83 -15.07 -7.45
CA GLU A 430 39.01 -14.37 -7.93
C GLU A 430 39.43 -15.01 -9.26
N SER A 431 39.52 -14.21 -10.33
CA SER A 431 39.92 -14.74 -11.65
C SER A 431 40.48 -13.59 -12.48
N GLU A 432 41.46 -13.91 -13.29
CA GLU A 432 42.04 -13.03 -14.30
C GLU A 432 42.32 -13.81 -15.58
N LEU A 433 42.09 -13.18 -16.72
CA LEU A 433 42.31 -13.85 -18.01
C LEU A 433 43.72 -14.41 -18.10
N GLU A 434 43.83 -15.65 -18.59
CA GLU A 434 45.05 -16.42 -18.74
C GLU A 434 45.82 -16.78 -17.44
N GLN A 435 45.31 -16.37 -16.26
CA GLN A 435 45.91 -16.65 -14.96
C GLN A 435 45.13 -17.65 -14.11
N GLY A 436 43.97 -18.10 -14.62
CA GLY A 436 43.14 -19.09 -13.94
C GLY A 436 42.04 -18.49 -13.05
N THR A 437 41.40 -19.39 -12.31
CA THR A 437 40.24 -19.06 -11.47
C THR A 437 40.36 -19.65 -10.08
N CYS A 438 39.97 -18.93 -9.07
CA CYS A 438 39.88 -19.37 -7.69
C CYS A 438 38.48 -19.13 -7.13
N PHE A 439 37.78 -20.20 -6.79
CA PHE A 439 36.54 -20.15 -6.03
C PHE A 439 36.81 -20.31 -4.54
N THR A 440 36.31 -19.42 -3.72
CA THR A 440 36.45 -19.45 -2.25
C THR A 440 35.06 -19.55 -1.61
N ILE A 441 34.79 -20.63 -0.86
CA ILE A 441 33.54 -20.82 -0.14
C ILE A 441 33.82 -20.80 1.36
N LYS A 442 33.06 -20.02 2.10
CA LYS A 442 33.20 -19.89 3.56
C LYS A 442 31.94 -20.42 4.24
N PHE A 443 32.11 -21.48 5.03
CA PHE A 443 31.04 -22.11 5.82
C PHE A 443 31.23 -21.77 7.30
N ASN A 444 30.14 -21.36 7.96
CA ASN A 444 30.17 -21.12 9.41
C ASN A 444 30.33 -22.45 10.15
N MET A 445 31.32 -22.53 11.03
CA MET A 445 31.55 -23.66 11.95
C MET A 445 30.80 -23.39 13.26
N GLN A 446 30.25 -24.44 13.87
CA GLN A 446 29.66 -24.40 15.21
C GLN A 446 30.61 -24.95 16.24
#